data_def8dabd50eca1b07ff6d5ffed93f4a3
#
_entry.id   def8dabd50eca1b07ff6d5ffed93f4a3
#
_cell.length_a   1.000
_cell.length_b   1.000
_cell.length_c   1.000
_cell.angle_alpha   90.00
_cell.angle_beta   90.00
_cell.angle_gamma   90.00
#
_symmetry.space_group_name_H-M   'P 1'
#
loop_
_entity.id
_entity.type
_entity.pdbx_description
1 polymer ?
#
loop_
_entity_poly.entity_id
_entity_poly.type
_entity_poly.pdbx_seq_one_letter_code
_entity_poly.pdbx_strand_id
1 'polypeptide(L)'
;MEYKPPFSINDDIINLLAKTSELVGQVSILHKSSSLKLRRENRIKTIHSSLAIEHNSLSLEQVTAVINGKRILGAPQEIKEVQNAYEAYDIMLTLNPLSIEDLLKAHKLMMNDLVKENGRFRNGGVGIFDGNKLIHTAPPANYVPQLISDLFEWYKQSPLHILIKSCIFHYEFEFIHPFADGNGRIGRMWHTLLLSQWNKLFSWLPIEEL
;
A
#
# COMPACT_ATOMS: atom_id res chain seq x y z
N MET A 1 18.45 -5.72 -21.23
CA MET A 1 17.45 -6.80 -21.05
C MET A 1 16.19 -6.16 -20.51
N GLU A 2 15.04 -6.55 -21.03
CA GLU A 2 13.75 -6.09 -20.51
C GLU A 2 13.54 -6.67 -19.10
N TYR A 3 13.21 -5.83 -18.13
CA TYR A 3 12.91 -6.27 -16.76
C TYR A 3 11.65 -7.14 -16.76
N LYS A 4 11.75 -8.31 -16.15
CA LYS A 4 10.63 -9.24 -16.01
C LYS A 4 10.65 -9.84 -14.61
N PRO A 5 9.67 -9.51 -13.76
CA PRO A 5 9.54 -10.15 -12.45
C PRO A 5 9.48 -11.68 -12.56
N PRO A 6 10.10 -12.42 -11.64
CA PRO A 6 9.99 -13.87 -11.60
C PRO A 6 8.63 -14.28 -11.03
N PHE A 7 7.74 -14.82 -11.85
CA PHE A 7 6.46 -15.38 -11.40
C PHE A 7 6.03 -16.57 -12.27
N SER A 8 5.15 -17.39 -11.75
CA SER A 8 4.45 -18.44 -12.48
C SER A 8 2.96 -18.38 -12.19
N ILE A 9 2.14 -18.72 -13.18
CA ILE A 9 0.69 -18.81 -13.02
C ILE A 9 0.33 -20.29 -13.06
N ASN A 10 -0.36 -20.75 -12.04
CA ASN A 10 -0.88 -22.11 -11.91
C ASN A 10 -2.41 -22.12 -11.90
N ASP A 11 -3.01 -23.31 -11.89
CA ASP A 11 -4.46 -23.47 -11.91
C ASP A 11 -5.16 -22.84 -10.70
N ASP A 12 -4.51 -22.84 -9.51
CA ASP A 12 -5.07 -22.23 -8.31
C ASP A 12 -5.19 -20.72 -8.47
N ILE A 13 -4.17 -20.07 -9.04
CA ILE A 13 -4.21 -18.62 -9.31
C ILE A 13 -5.32 -18.30 -10.31
N ILE A 14 -5.51 -19.11 -11.35
CA ILE A 14 -6.60 -18.92 -12.32
C ILE A 14 -7.96 -19.07 -11.65
N ASN A 15 -8.15 -20.09 -10.82
CA ASN A 15 -9.39 -20.33 -10.09
C ASN A 15 -9.69 -19.18 -9.10
N LEU A 16 -8.69 -18.70 -8.35
CA LEU A 16 -8.83 -17.57 -7.45
C LEU A 16 -9.15 -16.28 -8.20
N LEU A 17 -8.51 -16.05 -9.35
CA LEU A 17 -8.79 -14.89 -10.20
C LEU A 17 -10.25 -14.89 -10.66
N ALA A 18 -10.75 -16.02 -11.16
CA ALA A 18 -12.13 -16.16 -11.61
C ALA A 18 -13.12 -15.91 -10.47
N LYS A 19 -12.92 -16.56 -9.32
CA LYS A 19 -13.76 -16.40 -8.13
C LYS A 19 -13.75 -14.96 -7.60
N THR A 20 -12.57 -14.36 -7.50
CA THR A 20 -12.44 -12.96 -7.02
C THR A 20 -13.12 -12.00 -7.98
N SER A 21 -12.94 -12.17 -9.29
CA SER A 21 -13.59 -11.32 -10.29
C SER A 21 -15.12 -11.41 -10.24
N GLU A 22 -15.66 -12.62 -10.05
CA GLU A 22 -17.10 -12.84 -9.86
C GLU A 22 -17.61 -12.12 -8.61
N LEU A 23 -16.95 -12.30 -7.45
CA LEU A 23 -17.35 -11.68 -6.20
C LEU A 23 -17.27 -10.15 -6.28
N VAL A 24 -16.23 -9.60 -6.89
CA VAL A 24 -16.11 -8.16 -7.13
C VAL A 24 -17.27 -7.64 -7.99
N GLY A 25 -17.66 -8.41 -9.02
CA GLY A 25 -18.84 -8.09 -9.84
C GLY A 25 -20.13 -8.06 -9.02
N GLN A 26 -20.38 -9.08 -8.21
CA GLN A 26 -21.57 -9.19 -7.34
C GLN A 26 -21.62 -8.04 -6.32
N VAL A 27 -20.52 -7.81 -5.60
CA VAL A 27 -20.45 -6.73 -4.59
C VAL A 27 -20.60 -5.35 -5.25
N SER A 28 -20.03 -5.14 -6.42
CA SER A 28 -20.14 -3.86 -7.15
C SER A 28 -21.59 -3.53 -7.54
N ILE A 29 -22.40 -4.53 -7.85
CA ILE A 29 -23.83 -4.35 -8.14
C ILE A 29 -24.60 -4.00 -6.87
N LEU A 30 -24.38 -4.74 -5.77
CA LEU A 30 -25.05 -4.54 -4.50
C LEU A 30 -24.74 -3.19 -3.86
N HIS A 31 -23.51 -2.69 -4.06
CA HIS A 31 -23.00 -1.49 -3.39
C HIS A 31 -22.88 -0.26 -4.31
N LYS A 32 -23.61 -0.21 -5.44
CA LYS A 32 -23.65 0.99 -6.33
C LYS A 32 -23.95 2.30 -5.59
N SER A 33 -24.67 2.22 -4.47
CA SER A 33 -25.10 3.35 -3.62
C SER A 33 -24.50 3.31 -2.22
N SER A 34 -23.29 2.71 -2.03
CA SER A 34 -22.66 2.69 -0.71
C SER A 34 -22.57 4.10 -0.11
N SER A 35 -23.05 4.24 1.14
CA SER A 35 -23.13 5.54 1.79
C SER A 35 -21.72 6.12 2.05
N LEU A 36 -21.61 7.46 2.05
CA LEU A 36 -20.37 8.15 2.42
C LEU A 36 -19.88 7.72 3.81
N LYS A 37 -20.82 7.40 4.71
CA LYS A 37 -20.52 6.89 6.05
C LYS A 37 -19.77 5.57 5.98
N LEU A 38 -20.26 4.57 5.22
CA LEU A 38 -19.61 3.27 5.06
C LEU A 38 -18.21 3.40 4.47
N ARG A 39 -18.04 4.24 3.46
CA ARG A 39 -16.70 4.47 2.84
C ARG A 39 -15.74 5.07 3.84
N ARG A 40 -16.18 6.00 4.68
CA ARG A 40 -15.36 6.60 5.72
C ARG A 40 -14.99 5.59 6.80
N GLU A 41 -15.95 4.79 7.28
CA GLU A 41 -15.69 3.72 8.25
C GLU A 41 -14.68 2.70 7.73
N ASN A 42 -14.83 2.26 6.48
CA ASN A 42 -13.91 1.32 5.86
C ASN A 42 -12.51 1.93 5.67
N ARG A 43 -12.40 3.21 5.30
CA ARG A 43 -11.09 3.89 5.24
C ARG A 43 -10.40 3.92 6.60
N ILE A 44 -11.14 4.19 7.68
CA ILE A 44 -10.61 4.13 9.05
C ILE A 44 -10.09 2.72 9.38
N LYS A 45 -10.83 1.69 9.00
CA LYS A 45 -10.41 0.28 9.18
C LYS A 45 -9.14 -0.04 8.38
N THR A 46 -9.07 0.36 7.11
CA THR A 46 -7.86 0.22 6.28
C THR A 46 -6.64 0.86 6.96
N ILE A 47 -6.77 2.11 7.43
CA ILE A 47 -5.68 2.81 8.13
C ILE A 47 -5.29 2.06 9.40
N HIS A 48 -6.25 1.70 10.24
CA HIS A 48 -6.00 0.96 11.47
C HIS A 48 -5.26 -0.36 11.18
N SER A 49 -5.77 -1.20 10.27
CA SER A 49 -5.17 -2.51 9.98
C SER A 49 -3.79 -2.37 9.34
N SER A 50 -3.62 -1.43 8.41
CA SER A 50 -2.30 -1.17 7.80
C SER A 50 -1.26 -0.73 8.83
N LEU A 51 -1.64 0.10 9.80
CA LEU A 51 -0.73 0.53 10.87
C LEU A 51 -0.49 -0.57 11.92
N ALA A 52 -1.51 -1.39 12.22
CA ALA A 52 -1.36 -2.53 13.14
C ALA A 52 -0.34 -3.57 12.63
N ILE A 53 -0.26 -3.81 11.31
CA ILE A 53 0.78 -4.64 10.69
C ILE A 53 2.18 -4.09 11.00
N GLU A 54 2.33 -2.77 11.13
CA GLU A 54 3.58 -2.09 11.50
C GLU A 54 3.72 -1.88 13.03
N HIS A 55 2.99 -2.66 13.82
CA HIS A 55 3.03 -2.64 15.29
C HIS A 55 2.50 -1.37 15.97
N ASN A 56 1.71 -0.53 15.29
CA ASN A 56 0.96 0.53 15.93
C ASN A 56 -0.10 -0.09 16.86
N SER A 57 -0.11 0.29 18.13
CA SER A 57 -0.91 -0.36 19.16
C SER A 57 -2.27 0.31 19.42
N LEU A 58 -2.57 1.40 18.71
CA LEU A 58 -3.82 2.15 18.90
C LEU A 58 -5.04 1.31 18.47
N SER A 59 -6.07 1.28 19.29
CA SER A 59 -7.33 0.61 18.95
C SER A 59 -8.07 1.34 17.82
N LEU A 60 -9.02 0.65 17.18
CA LEU A 60 -9.87 1.25 16.14
C LEU A 60 -10.62 2.50 16.64
N GLU A 61 -11.05 2.51 17.90
CA GLU A 61 -11.69 3.65 18.55
C GLU A 61 -10.73 4.82 18.72
N GLN A 62 -9.49 4.54 19.11
CA GLN A 62 -8.44 5.56 19.26
C GLN A 62 -8.05 6.15 17.90
N VAL A 63 -7.83 5.31 16.88
CA VAL A 63 -7.58 5.74 15.50
C VAL A 63 -8.74 6.62 15.00
N THR A 64 -9.98 6.19 15.22
CA THR A 64 -11.18 6.98 14.88
C THR A 64 -11.22 8.33 15.61
N ALA A 65 -10.83 8.37 16.88
CA ALA A 65 -10.78 9.59 17.67
C ALA A 65 -9.72 10.57 17.14
N VAL A 66 -8.51 10.07 16.80
CA VAL A 66 -7.44 10.87 16.18
C VAL A 66 -7.91 11.48 14.85
N ILE A 67 -8.48 10.68 13.96
CA ILE A 67 -9.00 11.13 12.67
C ILE A 67 -10.13 12.18 12.82
N ASN A 68 -10.87 12.11 13.93
CA ASN A 68 -11.89 13.10 14.28
C ASN A 68 -11.35 14.35 15.02
N GLY A 69 -10.03 14.50 15.13
CA GLY A 69 -9.39 15.63 15.80
C GLY A 69 -9.50 15.61 17.33
N LYS A 70 -9.87 14.47 17.93
CA LYS A 70 -9.94 14.32 19.38
C LYS A 70 -8.58 13.99 19.97
N ARG A 71 -8.30 14.49 21.17
CA ARG A 71 -7.11 14.11 21.93
C ARG A 71 -7.32 12.74 22.56
N ILE A 72 -6.31 11.88 22.47
CA ILE A 72 -6.26 10.56 23.09
C ILE A 72 -4.99 10.41 23.92
N LEU A 73 -4.98 9.39 24.78
CA LEU A 73 -3.76 8.89 25.40
C LEU A 73 -3.14 7.85 24.45
N GLY A 74 -1.87 8.04 24.12
CA GLY A 74 -1.09 7.17 23.22
C GLY A 74 0.31 7.72 23.00
N ALA A 75 1.19 6.90 22.41
CA ALA A 75 2.52 7.35 22.04
C ALA A 75 2.42 8.46 20.97
N PRO A 76 3.13 9.58 21.11
CA PRO A 76 3.07 10.67 20.13
C PRO A 76 3.39 10.22 18.70
N GLN A 77 4.32 9.28 18.55
CA GLN A 77 4.69 8.69 17.26
C GLN A 77 3.52 7.94 16.63
N GLU A 78 2.83 7.08 17.39
CA GLU A 78 1.69 6.30 16.89
C GLU A 78 0.53 7.21 16.47
N ILE A 79 0.27 8.26 17.23
CA ILE A 79 -0.74 9.28 16.88
C ILE A 79 -0.36 9.97 15.57
N LYS A 80 0.93 10.33 15.41
CA LYS A 80 1.44 10.97 14.19
C LYS A 80 1.32 10.02 12.97
N GLU A 81 1.59 8.75 13.14
CA GLU A 81 1.40 7.73 12.09
C GLU A 81 -0.05 7.69 11.59
N VAL A 82 -1.03 7.74 12.50
CA VAL A 82 -2.46 7.79 12.13
C VAL A 82 -2.79 9.05 11.33
N GLN A 83 -2.32 10.22 11.79
CA GLN A 83 -2.55 11.50 11.10
C GLN A 83 -1.97 11.48 9.69
N ASN A 84 -0.72 11.06 9.55
CA ASN A 84 -0.02 10.97 8.27
C ASN A 84 -0.69 9.97 7.32
N ALA A 85 -1.07 8.79 7.82
CA ALA A 85 -1.77 7.80 7.03
C ALA A 85 -3.11 8.35 6.53
N TYR A 86 -3.87 9.04 7.41
CA TYR A 86 -5.14 9.65 7.00
C TYR A 86 -4.94 10.68 5.87
N GLU A 87 -3.95 11.58 5.99
CA GLU A 87 -3.62 12.55 4.94
C GLU A 87 -3.20 11.89 3.63
N ALA A 88 -2.35 10.85 3.69
CA ALA A 88 -1.89 10.12 2.52
C ALA A 88 -3.05 9.40 1.80
N TYR A 89 -3.91 8.70 2.55
CA TYR A 89 -5.09 8.04 1.98
C TYR A 89 -6.14 9.02 1.47
N ASP A 90 -6.22 10.24 2.02
CA ASP A 90 -7.16 11.26 1.55
C ASP A 90 -6.86 11.73 0.14
N ILE A 91 -5.58 11.88 -0.19
CA ILE A 91 -5.16 12.26 -1.54
C ILE A 91 -4.94 11.07 -2.48
N MET A 92 -4.97 9.82 -1.99
CA MET A 92 -4.57 8.62 -2.74
C MET A 92 -5.20 8.56 -4.14
N LEU A 93 -6.50 8.82 -4.25
CA LEU A 93 -7.24 8.73 -5.52
C LEU A 93 -6.93 9.89 -6.49
N THR A 94 -6.19 10.91 -6.06
CA THR A 94 -5.72 12.00 -6.93
C THR A 94 -4.34 11.73 -7.51
N LEU A 95 -3.66 10.69 -7.03
CA LEU A 95 -2.32 10.30 -7.46
C LEU A 95 -2.40 9.49 -8.76
N ASN A 96 -1.39 9.67 -9.61
CA ASN A 96 -1.21 8.82 -10.78
C ASN A 96 -0.46 7.54 -10.37
N PRO A 97 -1.10 6.34 -10.45
CA PRO A 97 -0.49 5.08 -10.03
C PRO A 97 0.74 4.67 -10.87
N LEU A 98 1.01 5.35 -11.98
CA LEU A 98 2.17 5.12 -12.85
C LEU A 98 3.24 6.23 -12.72
N SER A 99 3.13 7.11 -11.71
CA SER A 99 4.07 8.20 -11.46
C SER A 99 4.95 7.92 -10.25
N ILE A 100 6.27 7.86 -10.46
CA ILE A 100 7.26 7.76 -9.39
C ILE A 100 7.25 9.04 -8.52
N GLU A 101 7.00 10.20 -9.11
CA GLU A 101 6.89 11.46 -8.37
C GLU A 101 5.72 11.42 -7.39
N ASP A 102 4.58 10.87 -7.81
CA ASP A 102 3.41 10.70 -6.96
C ASP A 102 3.65 9.64 -5.87
N LEU A 103 4.41 8.58 -6.16
CA LEU A 103 4.87 7.61 -5.16
C LEU A 103 5.72 8.30 -4.09
N LEU A 104 6.69 9.12 -4.48
CA LEU A 104 7.53 9.87 -3.56
C LEU A 104 6.72 10.90 -2.76
N LYS A 105 5.74 11.56 -3.37
CA LYS A 105 4.80 12.46 -2.70
C LYS A 105 3.97 11.73 -1.64
N ALA A 106 3.45 10.56 -1.97
CA ALA A 106 2.71 9.71 -1.03
C ALA A 106 3.58 9.31 0.17
N HIS A 107 4.81 8.86 -0.09
CA HIS A 107 5.76 8.53 0.97
C HIS A 107 6.10 9.75 1.84
N LYS A 108 6.26 10.93 1.24
CA LYS A 108 6.52 12.17 1.98
C LYS A 108 5.41 12.47 2.99
N LEU A 109 4.14 12.30 2.61
CA LEU A 109 3.01 12.50 3.51
C LEU A 109 2.94 11.41 4.58
N MET A 110 3.02 10.14 4.17
CA MET A 110 2.93 8.99 5.07
C MET A 110 3.98 9.01 6.17
N MET A 111 5.19 9.49 5.85
CA MET A 111 6.35 9.46 6.74
C MET A 111 6.76 10.85 7.25
N ASN A 112 5.87 11.85 7.13
CA ASN A 112 6.14 13.22 7.58
C ASN A 112 6.44 13.27 9.09
N ASP A 113 7.58 13.86 9.46
CA ASP A 113 8.07 13.96 10.87
C ASP A 113 8.31 12.60 11.56
N LEU A 114 8.22 11.48 10.85
CA LEU A 114 8.57 10.14 11.36
C LEU A 114 9.99 9.73 10.97
N VAL A 115 10.42 10.11 9.76
CA VAL A 115 11.77 9.84 9.26
C VAL A 115 12.38 11.09 8.62
N LYS A 116 13.72 11.20 8.69
CA LYS A 116 14.45 12.32 8.07
C LYS A 116 14.41 12.29 6.54
N GLU A 117 14.36 11.10 5.97
CA GLU A 117 14.47 10.85 4.52
C GLU A 117 13.11 10.57 3.88
N ASN A 118 12.06 11.29 4.30
CA ASN A 118 10.76 11.14 3.67
C ASN A 118 10.72 11.70 2.24
N GLY A 119 9.94 11.08 1.37
CA GLY A 119 9.75 11.52 -0.01
C GLY A 119 10.94 11.30 -0.93
N ARG A 120 11.87 10.41 -0.57
CA ARG A 120 13.02 10.03 -1.40
C ARG A 120 13.41 8.57 -1.19
N PHE A 121 14.01 7.98 -2.19
CA PHE A 121 14.58 6.64 -2.06
C PHE A 121 15.73 6.64 -1.06
N ARG A 122 15.93 5.47 -0.41
CA ARG A 122 17.03 5.27 0.52
C ARG A 122 18.39 5.40 -0.17
N ASN A 123 19.37 5.82 0.59
CA ASN A 123 20.77 5.90 0.17
C ASN A 123 21.66 4.85 0.88
N GLY A 124 21.09 4.13 1.85
CA GLY A 124 21.77 3.07 2.61
C GLY A 124 21.21 1.67 2.33
N GLY A 125 21.94 0.66 2.79
CA GLY A 125 21.47 -0.73 2.80
C GLY A 125 20.36 -0.91 3.83
N VAL A 126 19.38 -1.75 3.51
CA VAL A 126 18.31 -2.18 4.42
C VAL A 126 18.11 -3.68 4.30
N GLY A 127 17.61 -4.32 5.35
CA GLY A 127 17.26 -5.73 5.37
C GLY A 127 15.86 -5.91 5.93
N ILE A 128 15.19 -6.96 5.50
CA ILE A 128 13.91 -7.39 6.07
C ILE A 128 14.21 -8.47 7.09
N PHE A 129 13.74 -8.26 8.33
CA PHE A 129 13.98 -9.15 9.45
C PHE A 129 12.68 -9.76 9.96
N ASP A 130 12.78 -11.02 10.40
CA ASP A 130 11.76 -11.67 11.23
C ASP A 130 12.38 -11.88 12.62
N GLY A 131 12.02 -11.06 13.57
CA GLY A 131 12.72 -10.94 14.85
C GLY A 131 14.21 -10.59 14.63
N ASN A 132 15.10 -11.45 15.06
CA ASN A 132 16.57 -11.27 14.87
C ASN A 132 17.12 -11.97 13.62
N LYS A 133 16.28 -12.64 12.82
CA LYS A 133 16.70 -13.37 11.63
C LYS A 133 16.55 -12.48 10.40
N LEU A 134 17.64 -12.28 9.68
CA LEU A 134 17.61 -11.64 8.37
C LEU A 134 16.93 -12.59 7.36
N ILE A 135 15.79 -12.19 6.83
CA ILE A 135 15.02 -12.93 5.83
C ILE A 135 15.46 -12.54 4.42
N HIS A 136 15.65 -11.25 4.19
CA HIS A 136 16.00 -10.72 2.89
C HIS A 136 16.93 -9.52 3.04
N THR A 137 17.97 -9.46 2.20
CA THR A 137 18.80 -8.27 2.01
C THR A 137 18.31 -7.55 0.77
N ALA A 138 17.75 -6.36 0.94
CA ALA A 138 17.28 -5.57 -0.18
C ALA A 138 18.45 -5.22 -1.14
N PRO A 139 18.18 -4.99 -2.43
CA PRO A 139 19.18 -4.59 -3.40
C PRO A 139 19.99 -3.37 -2.94
N PRO A 140 21.25 -3.18 -3.38
CA PRO A 140 22.03 -1.99 -3.07
C PRO A 140 21.29 -0.70 -3.46
N ALA A 141 21.39 0.34 -2.61
CA ALA A 141 20.61 1.57 -2.74
C ALA A 141 20.77 2.29 -4.10
N ASN A 142 21.96 2.20 -4.71
CA ASN A 142 22.24 2.81 -6.01
C ASN A 142 21.43 2.21 -7.17
N TYR A 143 20.89 0.99 -7.02
CA TYR A 143 20.02 0.36 -8.03
C TYR A 143 18.54 0.68 -7.83
N VAL A 144 18.13 1.15 -6.66
CA VAL A 144 16.72 1.37 -6.32
C VAL A 144 15.98 2.25 -7.33
N PRO A 145 16.51 3.42 -7.77
CA PRO A 145 15.81 4.26 -8.73
C PRO A 145 15.53 3.55 -10.05
N GLN A 146 16.51 2.76 -10.54
CA GLN A 146 16.35 2.00 -11.79
C GLN A 146 15.37 0.85 -11.60
N LEU A 147 15.46 0.07 -10.51
CA LEU A 147 14.56 -1.06 -10.23
C LEU A 147 13.10 -0.59 -10.11
N ILE A 148 12.85 0.54 -9.46
CA ILE A 148 11.50 1.11 -9.37
C ILE A 148 11.02 1.59 -10.74
N SER A 149 11.86 2.25 -11.53
CA SER A 149 11.52 2.66 -12.90
C SER A 149 11.15 1.45 -13.77
N ASP A 150 11.94 0.38 -13.70
CA ASP A 150 11.72 -0.85 -14.44
C ASP A 150 10.42 -1.55 -14.01
N LEU A 151 10.13 -1.57 -12.70
CA LEU A 151 8.89 -2.14 -12.15
C LEU A 151 7.65 -1.38 -12.64
N PHE A 152 7.70 -0.04 -12.66
CA PHE A 152 6.60 0.80 -13.15
C PHE A 152 6.38 0.59 -14.66
N GLU A 153 7.45 0.52 -15.44
CA GLU A 153 7.35 0.32 -16.89
C GLU A 153 6.82 -1.10 -17.19
N TRP A 154 7.31 -2.14 -16.48
CA TRP A 154 6.76 -3.48 -16.56
C TRP A 154 5.25 -3.51 -16.25
N TYR A 155 4.82 -2.86 -15.16
CA TYR A 155 3.40 -2.83 -14.79
C TYR A 155 2.55 -2.17 -15.87
N LYS A 156 3.02 -1.09 -16.45
CA LYS A 156 2.35 -0.35 -17.53
C LYS A 156 2.20 -1.19 -18.79
N GLN A 157 3.24 -1.93 -19.19
CA GLN A 157 3.26 -2.72 -20.42
C GLN A 157 2.64 -4.12 -20.26
N SER A 158 2.56 -4.63 -19.04
CA SER A 158 2.11 -6.00 -18.77
C SER A 158 0.65 -6.22 -19.21
N PRO A 159 0.39 -7.24 -20.07
CA PRO A 159 -0.96 -7.61 -20.50
C PRO A 159 -1.73 -8.41 -19.45
N LEU A 160 -1.12 -8.73 -18.31
CA LEU A 160 -1.73 -9.52 -17.26
C LEU A 160 -2.96 -8.84 -16.68
N HIS A 161 -3.91 -9.64 -16.21
CA HIS A 161 -5.05 -9.13 -15.46
C HIS A 161 -4.60 -8.34 -14.24
N ILE A 162 -5.30 -7.25 -13.93
CA ILE A 162 -4.88 -6.29 -12.90
C ILE A 162 -4.73 -6.91 -11.52
N LEU A 163 -5.58 -7.87 -11.14
CA LEU A 163 -5.46 -8.61 -9.87
C LEU A 163 -4.11 -9.35 -9.77
N ILE A 164 -3.61 -9.90 -10.88
CA ILE A 164 -2.33 -10.62 -10.90
C ILE A 164 -1.17 -9.61 -10.90
N LYS A 165 -1.18 -8.67 -11.84
CA LYS A 165 -0.04 -7.74 -11.97
C LYS A 165 0.11 -6.79 -10.80
N SER A 166 -0.98 -6.44 -10.08
CA SER A 166 -0.89 -5.63 -8.88
C SER A 166 -0.28 -6.38 -7.70
N CYS A 167 -0.56 -7.69 -7.56
CA CYS A 167 0.09 -8.54 -6.55
C CYS A 167 1.59 -8.70 -6.85
N ILE A 168 1.96 -8.92 -8.12
CA ILE A 168 3.37 -9.00 -8.53
C ILE A 168 4.07 -7.66 -8.25
N PHE A 169 3.43 -6.53 -8.62
CA PHE A 169 3.97 -5.20 -8.34
C PHE A 169 4.20 -4.99 -6.85
N HIS A 170 3.23 -5.35 -6.00
CA HIS A 170 3.34 -5.21 -4.56
C HIS A 170 4.49 -6.06 -4.00
N TYR A 171 4.59 -7.33 -4.42
CA TYR A 171 5.68 -8.22 -4.02
C TYR A 171 7.05 -7.66 -4.41
N GLU A 172 7.23 -7.25 -5.67
CA GLU A 172 8.50 -6.69 -6.16
C GLU A 172 8.84 -5.36 -5.48
N PHE A 173 7.84 -4.53 -5.19
CA PHE A 173 8.03 -3.30 -4.43
C PHE A 173 8.56 -3.59 -3.02
N GLU A 174 7.97 -4.55 -2.31
CA GLU A 174 8.45 -4.96 -0.99
C GLU A 174 9.84 -5.62 -1.08
N PHE A 175 10.12 -6.36 -2.15
CA PHE A 175 11.44 -6.96 -2.39
C PHE A 175 12.52 -5.91 -2.66
N ILE A 176 12.24 -4.89 -3.46
CA ILE A 176 13.15 -3.76 -3.74
C ILE A 176 13.37 -2.93 -2.47
N HIS A 177 12.35 -2.79 -1.66
CA HIS A 177 12.35 -2.04 -0.40
C HIS A 177 12.93 -0.63 -0.57
N PRO A 178 12.26 0.24 -1.38
CA PRO A 178 12.87 1.45 -1.91
C PRO A 178 13.14 2.55 -0.88
N PHE A 179 12.51 2.51 0.29
CA PHE A 179 12.61 3.53 1.32
C PHE A 179 13.40 3.04 2.54
N ALA A 180 13.90 3.97 3.34
CA ALA A 180 14.56 3.65 4.61
C ALA A 180 13.57 3.09 5.66
N ASP A 181 12.31 3.56 5.61
CA ASP A 181 11.18 3.09 6.41
C ASP A 181 9.87 3.40 5.67
N GLY A 182 8.75 2.78 6.06
CA GLY A 182 7.42 3.01 5.50
C GLY A 182 7.12 2.25 4.21
N ASN A 183 7.96 1.28 3.82
CA ASN A 183 7.73 0.48 2.61
C ASN A 183 6.40 -0.26 2.66
N GLY A 184 6.12 -1.01 3.73
CA GLY A 184 4.87 -1.75 3.88
C GLY A 184 3.63 -0.84 3.84
N ARG A 185 3.66 0.30 4.53
CA ARG A 185 2.55 1.29 4.53
C ARG A 185 2.28 1.85 3.13
N ILE A 186 3.33 2.22 2.41
CA ILE A 186 3.22 2.72 1.03
C ILE A 186 2.86 1.61 0.06
N GLY A 187 3.47 0.42 0.17
CA GLY A 187 3.18 -0.72 -0.70
C GLY A 187 1.69 -1.11 -0.65
N ARG A 188 1.10 -1.21 0.54
CA ARG A 188 -0.33 -1.50 0.72
C ARG A 188 -1.22 -0.39 0.15
N MET A 189 -0.92 0.88 0.46
CA MET A 189 -1.68 2.00 -0.11
C MET A 189 -1.58 2.04 -1.63
N TRP A 190 -0.39 1.81 -2.19
CA TRP A 190 -0.19 1.80 -3.64
C TRP A 190 -0.89 0.62 -4.32
N HIS A 191 -0.89 -0.55 -3.68
CA HIS A 191 -1.66 -1.71 -4.16
C HIS A 191 -3.16 -1.39 -4.22
N THR A 192 -3.71 -0.77 -3.19
CA THR A 192 -5.10 -0.28 -3.16
C THR A 192 -5.35 0.72 -4.30
N LEU A 193 -4.44 1.66 -4.54
CA LEU A 193 -4.54 2.62 -5.65
C LEU A 193 -4.55 1.90 -7.01
N LEU A 194 -3.64 0.95 -7.24
CA LEU A 194 -3.58 0.16 -8.47
C LEU A 194 -4.89 -0.61 -8.71
N LEU A 195 -5.41 -1.30 -7.69
CA LEU A 195 -6.67 -2.05 -7.78
C LEU A 195 -7.88 -1.13 -8.02
N SER A 196 -7.88 0.08 -7.48
CA SER A 196 -8.95 1.06 -7.67
C SER A 196 -9.10 1.54 -9.12
N GLN A 197 -8.03 1.43 -9.92
CA GLN A 197 -8.08 1.71 -11.37
C GLN A 197 -8.91 0.68 -12.13
N TRP A 198 -8.99 -0.54 -11.65
CA TRP A 198 -9.82 -1.59 -12.22
C TRP A 198 -11.25 -1.53 -11.72
N ASN A 199 -11.44 -1.43 -10.39
CA ASN A 199 -12.76 -1.36 -9.80
C ASN A 199 -12.76 -0.41 -8.60
N LYS A 200 -13.63 0.60 -8.64
CA LYS A 200 -13.78 1.62 -7.59
C LYS A 200 -14.12 1.05 -6.21
N LEU A 201 -14.58 -0.21 -6.13
CA LEU A 201 -14.80 -0.90 -4.87
C LEU A 201 -13.53 -0.88 -4.00
N PHE A 202 -12.36 -1.13 -4.63
CA PHE A 202 -11.09 -1.19 -3.92
C PHE A 202 -10.65 0.15 -3.32
N SER A 203 -11.20 1.28 -3.75
CA SER A 203 -10.88 2.57 -3.14
C SER A 203 -11.33 2.72 -1.68
N TRP A 204 -12.17 1.80 -1.20
CA TRP A 204 -12.73 1.82 0.15
C TRP A 204 -12.93 0.43 0.76
N LEU A 205 -12.58 -0.64 0.09
CA LEU A 205 -12.58 -2.00 0.64
C LEU A 205 -11.34 -2.18 1.52
N PRO A 206 -11.50 -2.51 2.81
CA PRO A 206 -10.36 -2.71 3.71
C PRO A 206 -9.77 -4.12 3.51
N ILE A 207 -8.91 -4.27 2.50
CA ILE A 207 -8.29 -5.57 2.15
C ILE A 207 -7.20 -6.00 3.15
N GLU A 208 -6.74 -5.09 4.00
CA GLU A 208 -5.78 -5.33 5.07
C GLU A 208 -6.45 -5.80 6.38
N GLU A 209 -7.79 -5.81 6.45
CA GLU A 209 -8.56 -6.28 7.61
C GLU A 209 -8.75 -7.80 7.52
N LEU A 210 -7.74 -8.59 7.89
CA LEU A 210 -7.79 -10.06 7.94
C LEU A 210 -7.63 -10.58 9.35
#